data_fa86c79ef349b7836ba782025a0d58c9
#
_entry.id   fa86c79ef349b7836ba782025a0d58c9
#
_cell.length_a   1.000
_cell.length_b   1.000
_cell.length_c   1.000
_cell.angle_alpha   90.00
_cell.angle_beta   90.00
_cell.angle_gamma   90.00
#
_symmetry.space_group_name_H-M   'P 1'
#
loop_
_entity.id
_entity.type
_entity.pdbx_description
1 polymer ?
#
loop_
_entity_poly.entity_id
_entity_poly.type
_entity_poly.pdbx_seq_one_letter_code
_entity_poly.pdbx_strand_id
1 'polypeptide(L)'
;MFSGIVEEVGQVLEVKDTEDGRWLKIGAKEILADAALGESISCSGCCLTVVEFGADWFAVEAVIETLRRTKIGDLKVGSKLNLEKALRVSDRLGGHIVTGHIDTVGKIASIVEEGFSYLVEVNLESRWAPFFVEKGSVAMDGVSLTVADCGEIPEKAEDEFWFRVALIPHTWNVTTLGQLKVGSSVNIETDIIARYVARLTNTNHK
;
A
#
# COMPACT_ATOMS: atom_id res chain seq x y z
N MET A 1 -6.50 11.42 2.82
CA MET A 1 -7.22 10.12 2.85
C MET A 1 -7.46 9.66 1.42
N PHE A 2 -7.52 8.35 1.22
CA PHE A 2 -7.61 7.68 -0.07
C PHE A 2 -8.68 6.59 -0.01
N SER A 3 -9.02 6.00 -1.14
CA SER A 3 -9.99 4.90 -1.25
C SER A 3 -9.34 3.54 -1.49
N GLY A 4 -8.07 3.53 -1.87
CA GLY A 4 -7.36 2.36 -2.35
C GLY A 4 -7.70 1.96 -3.78
N ILE A 5 -8.20 2.89 -4.58
CA ILE A 5 -8.42 2.72 -6.00
C ILE A 5 -7.30 3.43 -6.76
N VAL A 6 -6.39 2.64 -7.33
CA VAL A 6 -5.25 3.16 -8.08
C VAL A 6 -5.73 3.85 -9.36
N GLU A 7 -5.27 5.07 -9.59
CA GLU A 7 -5.61 5.86 -10.77
C GLU A 7 -4.56 5.72 -11.86
N GLU A 8 -3.29 5.57 -11.49
CA GLU A 8 -2.16 5.51 -12.42
C GLU A 8 -1.00 4.69 -11.84
N VAL A 9 -0.19 4.10 -12.71
CA VAL A 9 1.13 3.54 -12.35
C VAL A 9 2.22 4.50 -12.79
N GLY A 10 2.81 5.22 -11.82
CA GLY A 10 3.94 6.09 -12.05
C GLY A 10 5.28 5.37 -12.06
N GLN A 11 6.33 6.09 -12.46
CA GLN A 11 7.70 5.60 -12.49
C GLN A 11 8.66 6.57 -11.81
N VAL A 12 9.55 6.06 -10.96
CA VAL A 12 10.62 6.86 -10.37
C VAL A 12 11.61 7.30 -11.45
N LEU A 13 11.76 8.61 -11.64
CA LEU A 13 12.66 9.22 -12.62
C LEU A 13 13.99 9.63 -11.99
N GLU A 14 13.97 10.05 -10.73
CA GLU A 14 15.15 10.52 -10.01
C GLU A 14 15.01 10.24 -8.52
N VAL A 15 16.12 9.95 -7.87
CA VAL A 15 16.22 9.72 -6.41
C VAL A 15 17.40 10.55 -5.89
N LYS A 16 17.17 11.32 -4.82
CA LYS A 16 18.21 12.04 -4.09
C LYS A 16 18.10 11.71 -2.61
N ASP A 17 19.14 11.09 -2.06
CA ASP A 17 19.25 10.89 -0.62
C ASP A 17 19.75 12.18 0.03
N THR A 18 19.16 12.55 1.17
CA THR A 18 19.52 13.70 2.00
C THR A 18 19.78 13.23 3.44
N GLU A 19 20.31 14.11 4.29
CA GLU A 19 20.51 13.78 5.72
C GLU A 19 19.19 13.49 6.45
N ASP A 20 18.08 14.13 6.03
CA ASP A 20 16.79 14.07 6.71
C ASP A 20 15.80 13.10 6.04
N GLY A 21 16.18 12.48 4.90
CA GLY A 21 15.29 11.59 4.18
C GLY A 21 15.66 11.37 2.73
N ARG A 22 14.65 11.33 1.87
CA ARG A 22 14.81 11.07 0.42
C ARG A 22 13.84 11.91 -0.38
N TRP A 23 14.36 12.63 -1.37
CA TRP A 23 13.58 13.29 -2.41
C TRP A 23 13.43 12.35 -3.61
N LEU A 24 12.21 12.24 -4.13
CA LEU A 24 11.84 11.36 -5.24
C LEU A 24 11.11 12.15 -6.30
N LYS A 25 11.57 12.05 -7.56
CA LYS A 25 10.85 12.52 -8.75
C LYS A 25 10.14 11.36 -9.41
N ILE A 26 8.84 11.49 -9.62
CA ILE A 26 7.96 10.45 -10.12
C ILE A 26 7.26 10.95 -11.38
N GLY A 27 7.43 10.20 -12.47
CA GLY A 27 6.71 10.44 -13.72
C GLY A 27 5.27 9.97 -13.60
N ALA A 28 4.34 10.84 -13.99
CA ALA A 28 2.90 10.62 -13.97
C ALA A 28 2.20 11.57 -14.94
N LYS A 29 0.95 11.33 -15.27
CA LYS A 29 0.12 12.17 -16.16
C LYS A 29 -1.29 12.38 -15.64
N GLU A 30 -2.02 11.30 -15.40
CA GLU A 30 -3.45 11.34 -15.05
C GLU A 30 -3.68 12.05 -13.71
N ILE A 31 -2.86 11.72 -12.70
CA ILE A 31 -2.98 12.32 -11.36
C ILE A 31 -2.56 13.79 -11.31
N LEU A 32 -1.86 14.29 -12.35
CA LEU A 32 -1.38 15.68 -12.41
C LEU A 32 -2.38 16.66 -12.99
N ALA A 33 -3.51 16.19 -13.52
CA ALA A 33 -4.50 17.04 -14.20
C ALA A 33 -5.00 18.21 -13.34
N ASP A 34 -5.00 18.03 -12.02
CA ASP A 34 -5.42 19.02 -11.03
C ASP A 34 -4.51 19.08 -9.80
N ALA A 35 -3.26 18.61 -9.93
CA ALA A 35 -2.29 18.59 -8.85
C ALA A 35 -1.89 20.00 -8.39
N ALA A 36 -1.70 20.17 -7.09
CA ALA A 36 -1.18 21.40 -6.48
C ALA A 36 -0.06 21.12 -5.49
N LEU A 37 0.78 22.12 -5.24
CA LEU A 37 1.81 22.05 -4.19
C LEU A 37 1.15 21.85 -2.82
N GLY A 38 1.71 20.96 -2.01
CA GLY A 38 1.20 20.64 -0.69
C GLY A 38 0.09 19.59 -0.67
N GLU A 39 -0.38 19.11 -1.81
CA GLU A 39 -1.34 18.01 -1.88
C GLU A 39 -0.70 16.68 -1.50
N SER A 40 -1.54 15.76 -1.03
CA SER A 40 -1.13 14.40 -0.72
C SER A 40 -1.42 13.47 -1.89
N ILE A 41 -0.42 12.68 -2.28
CA ILE A 41 -0.56 11.57 -3.23
C ILE A 41 -0.17 10.28 -2.50
N SER A 42 -0.98 9.24 -2.65
CA SER A 42 -0.64 7.89 -2.23
C SER A 42 0.35 7.28 -3.23
N CYS A 43 1.56 7.02 -2.78
CA CYS A 43 2.63 6.39 -3.55
C CYS A 43 2.83 4.93 -3.07
N SER A 44 2.26 3.96 -3.79
CA SER A 44 2.16 2.56 -3.32
C SER A 44 1.66 2.46 -1.88
N GLY A 45 0.58 3.19 -1.57
CA GLY A 45 -0.06 3.23 -0.25
C GLY A 45 0.56 4.23 0.73
N CYS A 46 1.74 4.80 0.45
CA CYS A 46 2.36 5.77 1.32
C CYS A 46 1.88 7.18 0.99
N CYS A 47 1.28 7.88 1.94
CA CYS A 47 0.86 9.28 1.82
C CYS A 47 2.09 10.18 1.79
N LEU A 48 2.36 10.82 0.64
CA LEU A 48 3.48 11.73 0.46
C LEU A 48 2.97 13.08 -0.06
N THR A 49 3.63 14.14 0.37
CA THR A 49 3.26 15.52 0.01
C THR A 49 4.02 15.97 -1.23
N VAL A 50 3.29 16.53 -2.18
CA VAL A 50 3.87 17.13 -3.41
C VAL A 50 4.64 18.39 -3.04
N VAL A 51 5.94 18.41 -3.33
CA VAL A 51 6.83 19.56 -3.08
C VAL A 51 7.19 20.30 -4.36
N GLU A 52 7.14 19.61 -5.52
CA GLU A 52 7.36 20.18 -6.85
C GLU A 52 6.54 19.40 -7.86
N PHE A 53 6.15 19.98 -8.98
CA PHE A 53 5.58 19.25 -10.11
C PHE A 53 5.80 19.97 -11.45
N GLY A 54 5.72 19.22 -12.54
CA GLY A 54 5.78 19.68 -13.91
C GLY A 54 4.65 19.11 -14.76
N ALA A 55 4.77 19.16 -16.06
CA ALA A 55 3.73 18.71 -16.98
C ALA A 55 3.51 17.17 -16.95
N ASP A 56 4.56 16.41 -16.64
CA ASP A 56 4.57 14.94 -16.70
C ASP A 56 5.29 14.29 -15.52
N TRP A 57 5.47 15.01 -14.42
CA TRP A 57 6.11 14.53 -13.20
C TRP A 57 5.72 15.36 -11.98
N PHE A 58 5.85 14.76 -10.81
CA PHE A 58 5.83 15.41 -9.50
C PHE A 58 7.00 14.93 -8.65
N ALA A 59 7.31 15.68 -7.60
CA ALA A 59 8.30 15.29 -6.61
C ALA A 59 7.71 15.32 -5.21
N VAL A 60 8.21 14.40 -4.39
CA VAL A 60 7.83 14.22 -2.99
C VAL A 60 9.07 14.05 -2.12
N GLU A 61 8.92 14.33 -0.82
CA GLU A 61 9.93 14.05 0.18
C GLU A 61 9.43 12.98 1.15
N ALA A 62 10.27 11.97 1.39
CA ALA A 62 10.03 10.91 2.35
C ALA A 62 11.01 11.03 3.50
N VAL A 63 10.51 11.26 4.72
CA VAL A 63 11.32 11.36 5.93
C VAL A 63 11.90 9.99 6.33
N ILE A 64 12.95 9.97 7.15
CA ILE A 64 13.66 8.74 7.57
C ILE A 64 12.69 7.67 8.12
N GLU A 65 11.69 8.04 8.90
CA GLU A 65 10.71 7.10 9.44
C GLU A 65 9.92 6.38 8.33
N THR A 66 9.51 7.12 7.28
CA THR A 66 8.85 6.57 6.10
C THR A 66 9.76 5.59 5.36
N LEU A 67 11.05 5.91 5.20
CA LEU A 67 12.02 5.05 4.53
C LEU A 67 12.25 3.73 5.29
N ARG A 68 12.20 3.77 6.62
CA ARG A 68 12.39 2.58 7.47
C ARG A 68 11.18 1.66 7.49
N ARG A 69 9.96 2.22 7.42
CA ARG A 69 8.71 1.48 7.58
C ARG A 69 8.09 1.00 6.28
N THR A 70 8.54 1.51 5.17
CA THR A 70 7.89 1.27 3.86
C THR A 70 8.90 0.88 2.80
N LYS A 71 8.38 0.37 1.68
CA LYS A 71 9.18 0.09 0.47
C LYS A 71 9.74 1.35 -0.20
N ILE A 72 9.32 2.55 0.22
CA ILE A 72 9.83 3.81 -0.36
C ILE A 72 11.35 3.89 -0.22
N GLY A 73 11.92 3.34 0.85
CA GLY A 73 13.36 3.26 1.07
C GLY A 73 14.13 2.43 0.03
N ASP A 74 13.48 1.45 -0.59
CA ASP A 74 14.09 0.54 -1.57
C ASP A 74 13.94 1.00 -3.02
N LEU A 75 13.20 2.08 -3.27
CA LEU A 75 12.94 2.58 -4.63
C LEU A 75 14.22 3.08 -5.30
N LYS A 76 14.30 2.78 -6.59
CA LYS A 76 15.40 3.18 -7.49
C LYS A 76 14.81 3.80 -8.75
N VAL A 77 15.62 4.51 -9.52
CA VAL A 77 15.23 4.98 -10.84
C VAL A 77 14.74 3.80 -11.68
N GLY A 78 13.57 3.95 -12.29
CA GLY A 78 12.86 2.92 -13.03
C GLY A 78 11.85 2.11 -12.20
N SER A 79 11.85 2.20 -10.86
CA SER A 79 10.83 1.55 -10.02
C SER A 79 9.44 2.09 -10.34
N LYS A 80 8.45 1.21 -10.33
CA LYS A 80 7.05 1.58 -10.55
C LYS A 80 6.29 1.69 -9.23
N LEU A 81 5.30 2.59 -9.19
CA LEU A 81 4.47 2.91 -8.03
C LEU A 81 3.01 2.98 -8.43
N ASN A 82 2.12 2.43 -7.60
CA ASN A 82 0.70 2.72 -7.66
C ASN A 82 0.46 4.14 -7.15
N LEU A 83 -0.34 4.91 -7.87
CA LEU A 83 -0.61 6.30 -7.54
C LEU A 83 -2.12 6.53 -7.40
N GLU A 84 -2.51 7.27 -6.37
CA GLU A 84 -3.90 7.70 -6.12
C GLU A 84 -3.86 9.10 -5.52
N LYS A 85 -4.75 9.99 -5.99
CA LYS A 85 -4.96 11.32 -5.40
C LYS A 85 -5.72 11.25 -4.08
N ALA A 86 -5.52 12.24 -3.23
CA ALA A 86 -6.37 12.38 -2.04
C ALA A 86 -7.83 12.60 -2.44
N LEU A 87 -8.75 11.86 -1.78
CA LEU A 87 -10.18 11.99 -2.00
C LEU A 87 -10.68 13.41 -1.68
N ARG A 88 -11.52 13.95 -2.54
CA ARG A 88 -12.39 15.10 -2.26
C ARG A 88 -13.62 14.64 -1.49
N VAL A 89 -14.25 15.55 -0.75
CA VAL A 89 -15.49 15.24 -0.01
C VAL A 89 -16.64 14.77 -0.92
N SER A 90 -16.61 15.17 -2.20
CA SER A 90 -17.61 14.77 -3.20
C SER A 90 -17.35 13.42 -3.86
N ASP A 91 -16.18 12.82 -3.65
CA ASP A 91 -15.80 11.61 -4.37
C ASP A 91 -16.43 10.35 -3.76
N ARG A 92 -16.52 9.31 -4.58
CA ARG A 92 -17.02 8.02 -4.12
C ARG A 92 -15.91 7.26 -3.39
N LEU A 93 -16.23 6.66 -2.27
CA LEU A 93 -15.37 5.70 -1.59
C LEU A 93 -15.52 4.33 -2.27
N GLY A 94 -14.74 4.09 -3.32
CA GLY A 94 -14.82 2.87 -4.13
C GLY A 94 -14.22 1.62 -3.48
N GLY A 95 -13.30 1.79 -2.52
CA GLY A 95 -12.69 0.72 -1.73
C GLY A 95 -13.06 0.83 -0.25
N HIS A 96 -12.07 1.14 0.61
CA HIS A 96 -12.27 1.41 2.04
C HIS A 96 -11.52 2.67 2.45
N ILE A 97 -11.58 3.05 3.72
CA ILE A 97 -10.86 4.22 4.24
C ILE A 97 -9.38 3.88 4.34
N VAL A 98 -8.58 4.38 3.39
CA VAL A 98 -7.12 4.26 3.37
C VAL A 98 -6.52 5.59 3.80
N THR A 99 -5.64 5.56 4.79
CA THR A 99 -5.03 6.77 5.34
C THR A 99 -3.71 7.13 4.65
N GLY A 100 -3.06 6.15 4.05
CA GLY A 100 -1.72 6.28 3.48
C GLY A 100 -0.61 6.12 4.53
N HIS A 101 -0.95 5.58 5.69
CA HIS A 101 -0.02 5.34 6.79
C HIS A 101 0.30 3.86 6.93
N ILE A 102 1.37 3.47 6.25
CA ILE A 102 1.80 2.07 6.17
C ILE A 102 2.13 1.53 7.56
N ASP A 103 1.53 0.41 7.91
CA ASP A 103 1.74 -0.29 9.18
C ASP A 103 3.01 -1.14 9.13
N THR A 104 3.20 -1.87 8.02
CA THR A 104 4.30 -2.83 7.87
C THR A 104 4.57 -3.14 6.39
N VAL A 105 5.64 -3.89 6.17
CA VAL A 105 5.98 -4.46 4.86
C VAL A 105 5.80 -5.96 4.93
N GLY A 106 4.90 -6.49 4.10
CA GLY A 106 4.67 -7.91 3.93
C GLY A 106 5.58 -8.53 2.86
N LYS A 107 5.67 -9.86 2.88
CA LYS A 107 6.38 -10.65 1.87
C LYS A 107 5.40 -11.56 1.13
N ILE A 108 5.45 -11.53 -0.20
CA ILE A 108 4.67 -12.44 -1.03
C ILE A 108 5.17 -13.86 -0.82
N ALA A 109 4.32 -14.73 -0.26
CA ALA A 109 4.61 -16.13 -0.01
C ALA A 109 4.24 -17.02 -1.19
N SER A 110 3.10 -16.76 -1.83
CA SER A 110 2.66 -17.49 -3.02
C SER A 110 1.81 -16.62 -3.93
N ILE A 111 1.79 -16.99 -5.22
CA ILE A 111 0.89 -16.45 -6.24
C ILE A 111 0.38 -17.64 -7.03
N VAL A 112 -0.93 -17.88 -7.03
CA VAL A 112 -1.57 -19.01 -7.69
C VAL A 112 -2.70 -18.50 -8.59
N GLU A 113 -2.70 -18.91 -9.86
CA GLU A 113 -3.83 -18.66 -10.76
C GLU A 113 -4.99 -19.59 -10.40
N GLU A 114 -6.17 -19.03 -10.17
CA GLU A 114 -7.39 -19.76 -9.90
C GLU A 114 -8.53 -19.22 -10.76
N GLY A 115 -8.89 -19.97 -11.79
CA GLY A 115 -9.85 -19.52 -12.79
C GLY A 115 -9.33 -18.30 -13.54
N PHE A 116 -10.01 -17.17 -13.38
CA PHE A 116 -9.60 -15.89 -13.97
C PHE A 116 -8.93 -14.93 -12.94
N SER A 117 -8.75 -15.37 -11.70
CA SER A 117 -8.17 -14.58 -10.61
C SER A 117 -6.78 -15.06 -10.22
N TYR A 118 -6.06 -14.21 -9.47
CA TYR A 118 -4.78 -14.54 -8.86
C TYR A 118 -4.94 -14.51 -7.35
N LEU A 119 -4.77 -15.67 -6.70
CA LEU A 119 -4.67 -15.76 -5.24
C LEU A 119 -3.25 -15.39 -4.83
N VAL A 120 -3.10 -14.33 -4.07
CA VAL A 120 -1.83 -13.85 -3.55
C VAL A 120 -1.82 -14.01 -2.05
N GLU A 121 -0.85 -14.78 -1.55
CA GLU A 121 -0.61 -14.96 -0.12
C GLU A 121 0.55 -14.06 0.33
N VAL A 122 0.34 -13.42 1.47
CA VAL A 122 1.31 -12.49 2.07
C VAL A 122 1.60 -12.91 3.50
N ASN A 123 2.88 -13.04 3.83
CA ASN A 123 3.34 -13.27 5.21
C ASN A 123 3.65 -11.95 5.91
N LEU A 124 3.25 -11.88 7.18
CA LEU A 124 3.48 -10.77 8.10
C LEU A 124 3.95 -11.32 9.45
N GLU A 125 4.40 -10.42 10.34
CA GLU A 125 4.57 -10.73 11.76
C GLU A 125 3.20 -10.98 12.43
N SER A 126 3.10 -11.94 13.35
CA SER A 126 1.85 -12.35 14.02
C SER A 126 1.17 -11.22 14.80
N ARG A 127 1.91 -10.20 15.23
CA ARG A 127 1.33 -9.01 15.90
C ARG A 127 0.29 -8.28 15.06
N TRP A 128 0.27 -8.50 13.74
CA TRP A 128 -0.72 -7.89 12.83
C TRP A 128 -1.99 -8.71 12.70
N ALA A 129 -1.99 -10.00 13.09
CA ALA A 129 -3.15 -10.90 13.00
C ALA A 129 -4.46 -10.32 13.57
N PRO A 130 -4.47 -9.60 14.73
CA PRO A 130 -5.71 -9.06 15.29
C PRO A 130 -6.43 -8.01 14.43
N PHE A 131 -5.76 -7.48 13.39
CA PHE A 131 -6.32 -6.48 12.48
C PHE A 131 -6.86 -7.06 11.18
N PHE A 132 -6.75 -8.38 10.99
CA PHE A 132 -7.24 -9.08 9.82
C PHE A 132 -8.44 -9.94 10.17
N VAL A 133 -9.43 -9.92 9.31
CA VAL A 133 -10.61 -10.75 9.39
C VAL A 133 -11.01 -11.18 7.98
N GLU A 134 -11.45 -12.42 7.83
CA GLU A 134 -11.98 -12.92 6.57
C GLU A 134 -13.11 -12.01 6.08
N LYS A 135 -13.10 -11.62 4.80
CA LYS A 135 -13.99 -10.64 4.15
C LYS A 135 -13.81 -9.18 4.62
N GLY A 136 -12.83 -8.92 5.50
CA GLY A 136 -12.42 -7.56 5.84
C GLY A 136 -11.59 -6.92 4.72
N SER A 137 -11.20 -5.66 4.93
CA SER A 137 -10.40 -4.89 3.98
C SER A 137 -8.94 -4.79 4.41
N VAL A 138 -8.05 -4.70 3.42
CA VAL A 138 -6.63 -4.40 3.59
C VAL A 138 -6.16 -3.58 2.38
N ALA A 139 -5.25 -2.62 2.59
CA ALA A 139 -4.56 -1.97 1.49
C ALA A 139 -3.19 -2.60 1.28
N MET A 140 -2.92 -3.11 0.06
CA MET A 140 -1.65 -3.68 -0.36
C MET A 140 -1.05 -2.84 -1.49
N ASP A 141 0.12 -2.23 -1.25
CA ASP A 141 0.71 -1.22 -2.14
C ASP A 141 -0.32 -0.14 -2.57
N GLY A 142 -1.19 0.28 -1.63
CA GLY A 142 -2.23 1.26 -1.85
C GLY A 142 -3.49 0.74 -2.57
N VAL A 143 -3.55 -0.53 -2.91
CA VAL A 143 -4.74 -1.14 -3.53
C VAL A 143 -5.65 -1.68 -2.45
N SER A 144 -6.91 -1.25 -2.42
CA SER A 144 -7.96 -1.78 -1.54
C SER A 144 -8.36 -3.18 -1.99
N LEU A 145 -8.21 -4.15 -1.09
CA LEU A 145 -8.48 -5.56 -1.37
C LEU A 145 -9.31 -6.18 -0.25
N THR A 146 -10.05 -7.22 -0.60
CA THR A 146 -10.77 -8.04 0.37
C THR A 146 -9.88 -9.19 0.80
N VAL A 147 -9.78 -9.40 2.11
CA VAL A 147 -9.13 -10.59 2.70
C VAL A 147 -9.98 -11.81 2.38
N ALA A 148 -9.47 -12.69 1.53
CA ALA A 148 -10.15 -13.93 1.14
C ALA A 148 -10.05 -14.98 2.24
N ASP A 149 -8.90 -15.04 2.91
CA ASP A 149 -8.58 -15.99 3.98
C ASP A 149 -7.40 -15.46 4.79
N CYS A 150 -7.25 -15.88 6.05
CA CYS A 150 -6.11 -15.51 6.88
C CYS A 150 -5.94 -16.52 8.03
N GLY A 151 -4.70 -16.66 8.54
CA GLY A 151 -4.42 -17.58 9.63
C GLY A 151 -2.97 -17.54 10.11
N GLU A 152 -2.71 -18.31 11.14
CA GLU A 152 -1.36 -18.52 11.69
C GLU A 152 -0.61 -19.56 10.85
N ILE A 153 0.74 -19.54 10.90
CA ILE A 153 1.59 -20.53 10.24
C ILE A 153 1.97 -21.61 11.27
N PRO A 154 1.36 -22.82 11.23
CA PRO A 154 1.44 -23.80 12.31
C PRO A 154 2.85 -24.39 12.56
N GLU A 155 3.74 -24.34 11.58
CA GLU A 155 5.06 -25.01 11.62
C GLU A 155 6.24 -24.07 11.73
N LYS A 156 6.01 -22.77 11.68
CA LYS A 156 7.05 -21.76 11.90
C LYS A 156 6.82 -21.12 13.26
N ALA A 157 7.94 -20.87 13.93
CA ALA A 157 7.96 -20.26 15.24
C ALA A 157 6.88 -19.16 15.40
N GLU A 158 6.34 -19.06 16.57
CA GLU A 158 5.24 -18.25 17.14
C GLU A 158 4.99 -16.82 16.59
N ASP A 159 5.73 -16.38 15.55
CA ASP A 159 5.78 -14.98 15.12
C ASP A 159 5.34 -14.72 13.67
N GLU A 160 4.79 -15.68 12.93
CA GLU A 160 4.35 -15.48 11.54
C GLU A 160 2.84 -15.69 11.35
N PHE A 161 2.22 -14.77 10.64
CA PHE A 161 0.82 -14.72 10.22
C PHE A 161 0.75 -14.57 8.71
N TRP A 162 -0.27 -15.13 8.08
CA TRP A 162 -0.53 -14.97 6.65
C TRP A 162 -1.94 -14.50 6.37
N PHE A 163 -2.12 -13.80 5.26
CA PHE A 163 -3.43 -13.55 4.68
C PHE A 163 -3.38 -13.74 3.16
N ARG A 164 -4.54 -14.00 2.56
CA ARG A 164 -4.73 -14.11 1.11
C ARG A 164 -5.70 -13.07 0.60
N VAL A 165 -5.42 -12.61 -0.61
CA VAL A 165 -6.31 -11.76 -1.39
C VAL A 165 -6.51 -12.37 -2.77
N ALA A 166 -7.71 -12.20 -3.34
CA ALA A 166 -8.00 -12.61 -4.71
C ALA A 166 -7.98 -11.38 -5.62
N LEU A 167 -7.03 -11.32 -6.55
CA LEU A 167 -6.92 -10.22 -7.51
C LEU A 167 -7.65 -10.58 -8.79
N ILE A 168 -8.61 -9.74 -9.18
CA ILE A 168 -9.26 -9.85 -10.50
C ILE A 168 -8.31 -9.39 -11.60
N PRO A 169 -8.49 -9.84 -12.86
CA PRO A 169 -7.59 -9.50 -13.97
C PRO A 169 -7.41 -8.00 -14.17
N HIS A 170 -8.46 -7.21 -13.98
CA HIS A 170 -8.37 -5.76 -14.09
C HIS A 170 -7.34 -5.20 -13.10
N THR A 171 -7.49 -5.46 -11.80
CA THR A 171 -6.57 -4.99 -10.76
C THR A 171 -5.13 -5.48 -10.99
N TRP A 172 -4.98 -6.74 -11.40
CA TRP A 172 -3.69 -7.32 -11.73
C TRP A 172 -2.98 -6.56 -12.85
N ASN A 173 -3.70 -6.18 -13.90
CA ASN A 173 -3.14 -5.54 -15.09
C ASN A 173 -2.87 -4.04 -14.94
N VAL A 174 -3.72 -3.32 -14.16
CA VAL A 174 -3.64 -1.85 -14.06
C VAL A 174 -2.84 -1.36 -12.85
N THR A 175 -2.31 -2.26 -12.04
CA THR A 175 -1.49 -1.91 -10.87
C THR A 175 -0.12 -2.59 -10.90
N THR A 176 0.77 -2.20 -9.99
CA THR A 176 2.08 -2.86 -9.82
C THR A 176 1.96 -4.28 -9.29
N LEU A 177 0.78 -4.69 -8.80
CA LEU A 177 0.57 -6.03 -8.22
C LEU A 177 0.80 -7.15 -9.23
N GLY A 178 0.51 -6.92 -10.53
CA GLY A 178 0.79 -7.87 -11.61
C GLY A 178 2.28 -8.09 -11.92
N GLN A 179 3.18 -7.32 -11.30
CA GLN A 179 4.62 -7.48 -11.45
C GLN A 179 5.27 -8.18 -10.26
N LEU A 180 4.49 -8.50 -9.22
CA LEU A 180 4.97 -9.18 -8.02
C LEU A 180 5.41 -10.61 -8.32
N LYS A 181 6.38 -11.07 -7.53
CA LYS A 181 6.90 -12.44 -7.51
C LYS A 181 6.95 -12.93 -6.08
N VAL A 182 7.02 -14.23 -5.87
CA VAL A 182 7.33 -14.80 -4.55
C VAL A 182 8.62 -14.16 -4.01
N GLY A 183 8.58 -13.72 -2.76
CA GLY A 183 9.65 -12.97 -2.11
C GLY A 183 9.59 -11.45 -2.30
N SER A 184 8.74 -10.92 -3.19
CA SER A 184 8.53 -9.47 -3.32
C SER A 184 8.01 -8.87 -2.01
N SER A 185 8.43 -7.63 -1.72
CA SER A 185 7.90 -6.84 -0.62
C SER A 185 6.69 -6.04 -1.07
N VAL A 186 5.70 -5.87 -0.17
CA VAL A 186 4.52 -5.03 -0.38
C VAL A 186 4.25 -4.18 0.86
N ASN A 187 3.89 -2.91 0.67
CA ASN A 187 3.41 -2.06 1.75
C ASN A 187 2.02 -2.54 2.19
N ILE A 188 1.80 -2.63 3.48
CA ILE A 188 0.52 -3.05 4.06
C ILE A 188 0.00 -1.97 5.00
N GLU A 189 -1.25 -1.58 4.78
CA GLU A 189 -2.04 -0.77 5.71
C GLU A 189 -3.28 -1.59 6.09
N THR A 190 -3.46 -1.86 7.38
CA THR A 190 -4.64 -2.53 7.92
C THR A 190 -5.82 -1.56 7.96
N ASP A 191 -7.04 -2.08 7.89
CA ASP A 191 -8.24 -1.24 8.00
C ASP A 191 -8.22 -0.45 9.32
N ILE A 192 -8.32 0.88 9.22
CA ILE A 192 -8.29 1.77 10.38
C ILE A 192 -9.41 1.44 11.38
N ILE A 193 -10.55 0.92 10.91
CA ILE A 193 -11.66 0.51 11.77
C ILE A 193 -11.23 -0.70 12.61
N ALA A 194 -10.56 -1.69 12.02
CA ALA A 194 -10.04 -2.85 12.75
C ALA A 194 -9.08 -2.43 13.89
N ARG A 195 -8.23 -1.42 13.64
CA ARG A 195 -7.31 -0.86 14.65
C ARG A 195 -8.04 -0.21 15.82
N TYR A 196 -9.10 0.57 15.56
CA TYR A 196 -9.91 1.17 16.62
C TYR A 196 -10.67 0.11 17.41
N VAL A 197 -11.27 -0.88 16.74
CA VAL A 197 -11.96 -2.00 17.40
C VAL A 197 -11.01 -2.77 18.29
N ALA A 198 -9.85 -3.19 17.79
CA ALA A 198 -8.84 -3.90 18.58
C ALA A 198 -8.38 -3.08 19.81
N ARG A 199 -8.17 -1.77 19.63
CA ARG A 199 -7.79 -0.89 20.75
C ARG A 199 -8.87 -0.82 21.82
N LEU A 200 -10.14 -0.73 21.44
CA LEU A 200 -11.27 -0.61 22.36
C LEU A 200 -11.54 -1.94 23.11
N THR A 201 -11.40 -3.06 22.43
CA THR A 201 -11.61 -4.40 23.04
C THR A 201 -10.47 -4.78 23.99
N ASN A 202 -9.22 -4.44 23.67
CA ASN A 202 -8.07 -4.71 24.53
C ASN A 202 -7.99 -3.81 25.79
N THR A 203 -8.74 -2.71 25.87
CA THR A 203 -8.79 -1.85 27.06
C THR A 203 -9.73 -2.36 28.14
N ASN A 204 -10.56 -3.35 27.89
CA ASN A 204 -11.51 -3.93 28.84
C ASN A 204 -10.89 -5.01 29.77
N HIS A 205 -9.58 -5.23 29.74
CA HIS A 205 -8.84 -6.19 30.56
C HIS A 205 -7.79 -5.52 31.46
N LYS A 206 -8.09 -4.32 32.01
CA LYS A 206 -7.32 -3.74 33.11
C LYS A 206 -8.16 -3.62 34.36
#